data_06d2d68a391554495f6ee85ac83785a6
#
_entry.id   06d2d68a391554495f6ee85ac83785a6
#
_cell.length_a   1.000
_cell.length_b   1.000
_cell.length_c   1.000
_cell.angle_alpha   90.00
_cell.angle_beta   90.00
_cell.angle_gamma   90.00
#
_symmetry.space_group_name_H-M   'P 1'
#
loop_
_entity.id
_entity.type
_entity.pdbx_description
1 polymer ?
#
loop_
_entity_poly.entity_id
_entity_poly.type
_entity_poly.pdbx_seq_one_letter_code
_entity_poly.pdbx_strand_id
1 'polypeptide(L)'
;QAMQQAVAEMGVQKTFHGYGPEQGYAFLKRAIQGYYQEKGVDLALDEIFISDGAKSDLGNILDLFSADNTVCVPDPVYPVYVDTNVMAGRRIVYADANESNGFAPLPQAGLEADIVYLCSPNNPTGAVYTKEQLKAWVEYALEREAVLLFDAAYEAFIEDVTLPRSIYEIEGAERCAIEFCSFSKTAGFTGTRCGYTVGP
;
A
#
# COMPACT_ATOMS: atom_id res chain seq x y z
N GLN A 1 23.59 -5.33 -13.73
CA GLN A 1 23.51 -6.49 -14.63
C GLN A 1 22.09 -6.74 -15.13
N ALA A 2 21.06 -6.93 -14.26
CA ALA A 2 19.68 -7.22 -14.66
C ALA A 2 19.08 -6.16 -15.60
N MET A 3 19.27 -4.87 -15.33
CA MET A 3 18.79 -3.80 -16.21
C MET A 3 19.48 -3.79 -17.58
N GLN A 4 20.79 -4.11 -17.64
CA GLN A 4 21.50 -4.24 -18.92
C GLN A 4 20.97 -5.41 -19.74
N GLN A 5 20.65 -6.52 -19.09
CA GLN A 5 20.01 -7.68 -19.72
C GLN A 5 18.61 -7.30 -20.24
N ALA A 6 17.78 -6.65 -19.44
CA ALA A 6 16.44 -6.22 -19.85
C ALA A 6 16.48 -5.27 -21.08
N VAL A 7 17.47 -4.34 -21.12
CA VAL A 7 17.66 -3.48 -22.29
C VAL A 7 18.09 -4.29 -23.53
N ALA A 8 18.96 -5.28 -23.35
CA ALA A 8 19.39 -6.15 -24.45
C ALA A 8 18.21 -6.99 -25.01
N GLU A 9 17.34 -7.47 -24.16
CA GLU A 9 16.11 -8.20 -24.54
C GLU A 9 15.18 -7.37 -25.43
N MET A 10 15.08 -6.06 -25.19
CA MET A 10 14.28 -5.13 -26.00
C MET A 10 14.81 -4.98 -27.44
N GLY A 11 16.10 -5.27 -27.67
CA GLY A 11 16.70 -5.24 -29.01
C GLY A 11 16.46 -6.49 -29.84
N VAL A 12 15.85 -7.53 -29.30
CA VAL A 12 15.65 -8.83 -29.96
C VAL A 12 14.18 -9.09 -30.18
N GLN A 13 13.77 -9.26 -31.44
CA GLN A 13 12.35 -9.46 -31.81
C GLN A 13 11.63 -10.54 -30.97
N LYS A 14 12.34 -11.61 -30.60
CA LYS A 14 11.77 -12.76 -29.88
C LYS A 14 11.51 -12.47 -28.39
N THR A 15 12.24 -11.52 -27.82
CA THR A 15 12.18 -11.13 -26.39
C THR A 15 11.72 -9.69 -26.21
N PHE A 16 11.38 -9.00 -27.29
CA PHE A 16 10.85 -7.65 -27.25
C PHE A 16 9.54 -7.60 -26.46
N HIS A 17 9.45 -6.67 -25.53
CA HIS A 17 8.26 -6.37 -24.74
C HIS A 17 7.63 -5.07 -25.24
N GLY A 18 6.49 -5.18 -25.95
CA GLY A 18 5.64 -4.05 -26.31
C GLY A 18 4.64 -3.74 -25.19
N TYR A 19 3.40 -3.45 -25.56
CA TYR A 19 2.32 -3.37 -24.57
C TYR A 19 2.14 -4.74 -23.90
N GLY A 20 2.36 -4.75 -22.59
CA GLY A 20 2.14 -5.93 -21.75
C GLY A 20 0.67 -6.13 -21.37
N PRO A 21 0.37 -7.21 -20.63
CA PRO A 21 -0.94 -7.36 -20.00
C PRO A 21 -1.23 -6.16 -19.08
N GLU A 22 -2.47 -5.68 -19.06
CA GLU A 22 -2.89 -4.48 -18.30
C GLU A 22 -2.52 -4.56 -16.81
N GLN A 23 -2.62 -5.75 -16.21
CA GLN A 23 -2.29 -5.97 -14.81
C GLN A 23 -0.83 -6.39 -14.57
N GLY A 24 0.01 -6.36 -15.59
CA GLY A 24 1.42 -6.73 -15.53
C GLY A 24 1.75 -8.15 -15.95
N TYR A 25 3.04 -8.41 -16.19
CA TYR A 25 3.54 -9.70 -16.63
C TYR A 25 3.47 -10.76 -15.53
N ALA A 26 3.05 -11.96 -15.87
CA ALA A 26 2.91 -13.08 -14.95
C ALA A 26 4.22 -13.46 -14.23
N PHE A 27 5.39 -13.27 -14.83
CA PHE A 27 6.66 -13.58 -14.18
C PHE A 27 6.91 -12.67 -12.98
N LEU A 28 6.59 -11.37 -13.07
CA LEU A 28 6.75 -10.43 -11.97
C LEU A 28 5.68 -10.67 -10.89
N LYS A 29 4.43 -10.91 -11.30
CA LYS A 29 3.34 -11.26 -10.37
C LYS A 29 3.66 -12.52 -9.57
N ARG A 30 4.24 -13.56 -10.19
CA ARG A 30 4.70 -14.76 -9.48
C ARG A 30 5.85 -14.50 -8.51
N ALA A 31 6.78 -13.61 -8.86
CA ALA A 31 7.85 -13.21 -7.94
C ALA A 31 7.30 -12.49 -6.71
N ILE A 32 6.32 -11.60 -6.91
CA ILE A 32 5.61 -10.91 -5.82
C ILE A 32 4.81 -11.92 -4.99
N GLN A 33 4.04 -12.81 -5.62
CA GLN A 33 3.32 -13.88 -4.94
C GLN A 33 4.24 -14.70 -4.02
N GLY A 34 5.41 -15.13 -4.53
CA GLY A 34 6.42 -15.84 -3.72
C GLY A 34 6.92 -15.01 -2.52
N TYR A 35 7.10 -13.71 -2.71
CA TYR A 35 7.49 -12.81 -1.63
C TYR A 35 6.44 -12.72 -0.51
N TYR A 36 5.14 -12.75 -0.85
CA TYR A 36 4.07 -12.81 0.15
C TYR A 36 3.97 -14.18 0.82
N GLN A 37 4.17 -15.27 0.08
CA GLN A 37 4.19 -16.63 0.62
C GLN A 37 5.26 -16.82 1.70
N GLU A 38 6.43 -16.18 1.56
CA GLU A 38 7.48 -16.18 2.59
C GLU A 38 7.01 -15.57 3.93
N LYS A 39 5.97 -14.74 3.89
CA LYS A 39 5.33 -14.12 5.07
C LYS A 39 4.08 -14.85 5.54
N GLY A 40 3.75 -15.98 4.92
CA GLY A 40 2.54 -16.75 5.22
C GLY A 40 1.26 -16.17 4.63
N VAL A 41 1.38 -15.29 3.62
CA VAL A 41 0.23 -14.69 2.91
C VAL A 41 0.08 -15.36 1.56
N ASP A 42 -1.07 -15.96 1.32
CA ASP A 42 -1.43 -16.55 0.04
C ASP A 42 -2.23 -15.57 -0.81
N LEU A 43 -1.72 -15.26 -2.00
CA LEU A 43 -2.36 -14.38 -2.98
C LEU A 43 -2.59 -15.13 -4.30
N ALA A 44 -3.71 -14.87 -4.95
CA ALA A 44 -3.90 -15.25 -6.33
C ALA A 44 -3.19 -14.27 -7.27
N LEU A 45 -2.89 -14.68 -8.51
CA LEU A 45 -2.19 -13.78 -9.45
C LEU A 45 -3.05 -12.60 -9.91
N ASP A 46 -4.37 -12.74 -9.92
CA ASP A 46 -5.33 -11.70 -10.27
C ASP A 46 -5.58 -10.68 -9.15
N GLU A 47 -5.06 -10.95 -7.95
CA GLU A 47 -5.04 -10.01 -6.81
C GLU A 47 -3.82 -9.09 -6.81
N ILE A 48 -2.91 -9.24 -7.78
CA ILE A 48 -1.67 -8.46 -7.89
C ILE A 48 -1.73 -7.60 -9.15
N PHE A 49 -1.60 -6.28 -9.01
CA PHE A 49 -1.69 -5.30 -10.08
C PHE A 49 -0.36 -4.54 -10.19
N ILE A 50 0.36 -4.70 -11.31
CA ILE A 50 1.62 -3.98 -11.54
C ILE A 50 1.32 -2.59 -12.07
N SER A 51 2.02 -1.59 -11.55
CA SER A 51 1.82 -0.19 -11.86
C SER A 51 3.15 0.57 -12.08
N ASP A 52 3.03 1.85 -12.37
CA ASP A 52 4.17 2.77 -12.46
C ASP A 52 4.56 3.37 -11.09
N GLY A 53 3.98 2.89 -10.00
CA GLY A 53 4.36 3.22 -8.64
C GLY A 53 3.20 3.53 -7.70
N ALA A 54 3.39 3.28 -6.41
CA ALA A 54 2.37 3.44 -5.38
C ALA A 54 1.71 4.83 -5.34
N LYS A 55 2.44 5.90 -5.70
CA LYS A 55 1.85 7.25 -5.75
C LYS A 55 0.74 7.38 -6.79
N SER A 56 0.93 6.79 -7.97
CA SER A 56 -0.09 6.76 -9.03
C SER A 56 -1.28 5.91 -8.60
N ASP A 57 -1.00 4.76 -8.00
CA ASP A 57 -2.05 3.86 -7.51
C ASP A 57 -2.90 4.53 -6.42
N LEU A 58 -2.26 5.18 -5.44
CA LEU A 58 -2.93 5.93 -4.38
C LEU A 58 -3.77 7.12 -4.90
N GLY A 59 -3.38 7.71 -6.03
CA GLY A 59 -4.18 8.74 -6.68
C GLY A 59 -5.35 8.15 -7.46
N ASN A 60 -5.11 7.11 -8.23
CA ASN A 60 -6.10 6.51 -9.14
C ASN A 60 -7.17 5.70 -8.40
N ILE A 61 -6.83 5.04 -7.28
CA ILE A 61 -7.78 4.26 -6.49
C ILE A 61 -8.96 5.09 -6.00
N LEU A 62 -8.78 6.40 -5.90
CA LEU A 62 -9.83 7.31 -5.42
C LEU A 62 -11.05 7.39 -6.34
N ASP A 63 -10.89 7.02 -7.60
CA ASP A 63 -12.00 6.95 -8.57
C ASP A 63 -13.01 5.84 -8.24
N LEU A 64 -12.62 4.87 -7.39
CA LEU A 64 -13.50 3.80 -6.91
C LEU A 64 -14.43 4.26 -5.76
N PHE A 65 -14.16 5.41 -5.16
CA PHE A 65 -14.86 5.89 -3.96
C PHE A 65 -15.69 7.12 -4.21
N SER A 66 -16.85 7.22 -3.52
CA SER A 66 -17.71 8.39 -3.56
C SER A 66 -17.00 9.64 -3.02
N ALA A 67 -17.36 10.80 -3.57
CA ALA A 67 -16.94 12.10 -3.04
C ALA A 67 -17.51 12.38 -1.64
N ASP A 68 -18.59 11.71 -1.26
CA ASP A 68 -19.24 11.86 0.06
C ASP A 68 -18.54 11.05 1.15
N ASN A 69 -17.59 10.16 0.79
CA ASN A 69 -16.85 9.38 1.77
C ASN A 69 -15.99 10.25 2.69
N THR A 70 -15.99 9.94 3.96
CA THR A 70 -15.11 10.54 4.96
C THR A 70 -13.79 9.76 5.03
N VAL A 71 -12.69 10.48 5.01
CA VAL A 71 -11.33 9.90 4.99
C VAL A 71 -10.64 10.16 6.31
N CYS A 72 -10.10 9.11 6.95
CA CYS A 72 -9.22 9.23 8.12
C CYS A 72 -7.77 9.15 7.68
N VAL A 73 -6.97 10.09 8.18
CA VAL A 73 -5.52 10.17 7.90
C VAL A 73 -4.78 10.42 9.21
N PRO A 74 -3.75 9.64 9.56
CA PRO A 74 -2.83 10.00 10.64
C PRO A 74 -2.14 11.34 10.35
N ASP A 75 -1.86 12.13 11.37
CA ASP A 75 -1.13 13.41 11.23
C ASP A 75 0.02 13.46 12.25
N PRO A 76 1.30 13.57 11.82
CA PRO A 76 1.77 13.85 10.46
C PRO A 76 1.83 12.61 9.53
N VAL A 77 1.61 12.86 8.23
CA VAL A 77 1.58 11.84 7.20
C VAL A 77 2.09 12.37 5.85
N TYR A 78 2.26 11.49 4.89
CA TYR A 78 2.60 11.85 3.51
C TYR A 78 1.49 12.73 2.89
N PRO A 79 1.80 13.96 2.45
CA PRO A 79 0.79 14.96 2.07
C PRO A 79 -0.18 14.53 0.96
N VAL A 80 0.26 13.59 0.10
CA VAL A 80 -0.55 13.14 -1.05
C VAL A 80 -1.91 12.59 -0.62
N TYR A 81 -2.01 11.93 0.54
CA TYR A 81 -3.31 11.40 1.01
C TYR A 81 -4.30 12.53 1.32
N VAL A 82 -3.81 13.62 1.89
CA VAL A 82 -4.63 14.80 2.18
C VAL A 82 -4.96 15.56 0.90
N ASP A 83 -3.94 15.88 0.10
CA ASP A 83 -4.07 16.72 -1.08
C ASP A 83 -5.05 16.12 -2.09
N THR A 84 -4.92 14.83 -2.39
CA THR A 84 -5.80 14.16 -3.37
C THR A 84 -7.25 14.08 -2.90
N ASN A 85 -7.49 13.87 -1.61
CA ASN A 85 -8.85 13.82 -1.07
C ASN A 85 -9.48 15.22 -0.93
N VAL A 86 -8.69 16.24 -0.60
CA VAL A 86 -9.15 17.64 -0.64
C VAL A 86 -9.53 18.05 -2.06
N MET A 87 -8.71 17.69 -3.05
CA MET A 87 -9.01 17.94 -4.47
C MET A 87 -10.30 17.23 -4.94
N ALA A 88 -10.57 16.04 -4.40
CA ALA A 88 -11.80 15.29 -4.66
C ALA A 88 -13.01 15.78 -3.86
N GLY A 89 -12.85 16.78 -2.99
CA GLY A 89 -13.93 17.36 -2.18
C GLY A 89 -14.34 16.51 -0.96
N ARG A 90 -13.56 15.48 -0.58
CA ARG A 90 -13.89 14.61 0.55
C ARG A 90 -13.62 15.28 1.88
N ARG A 91 -14.40 14.90 2.88
CA ARG A 91 -14.19 15.28 4.27
C ARG A 91 -13.00 14.49 4.82
N ILE A 92 -12.05 15.19 5.49
CA ILE A 92 -10.92 14.57 6.16
C ILE A 92 -11.10 14.70 7.67
N VAL A 93 -10.85 13.59 8.37
CA VAL A 93 -10.67 13.53 9.82
C VAL A 93 -9.23 13.08 10.11
N TYR A 94 -8.61 13.66 11.13
CA TYR A 94 -7.24 13.35 11.47
C TYR A 94 -7.18 12.43 12.69
N ALA A 95 -6.32 11.42 12.64
CA ALA A 95 -5.91 10.65 13.80
C ALA A 95 -4.58 11.23 14.31
N ASP A 96 -4.59 11.79 15.49
CA ASP A 96 -3.42 12.47 16.06
C ASP A 96 -2.29 11.47 16.36
N ALA A 97 -1.18 11.60 15.63
CA ALA A 97 0.02 10.80 15.76
C ALA A 97 1.12 11.63 16.45
N ASN A 98 1.49 11.23 17.64
CA ASN A 98 2.43 11.98 18.49
C ASN A 98 3.34 11.04 19.30
N GLU A 99 4.25 11.61 20.09
CA GLU A 99 5.20 10.84 20.91
C GLU A 99 4.50 9.89 21.88
N SER A 100 3.35 10.27 22.44
CA SER A 100 2.66 9.45 23.45
C SER A 100 2.07 8.16 22.89
N ASN A 101 1.79 8.11 21.58
CA ASN A 101 1.31 6.91 20.88
C ASN A 101 2.34 6.34 19.88
N GLY A 102 3.62 6.78 19.98
CA GLY A 102 4.69 6.34 19.12
C GLY A 102 4.49 6.69 17.64
N PHE A 103 3.71 7.73 17.35
CA PHE A 103 3.30 8.14 16.00
C PHE A 103 2.52 7.06 15.21
N ALA A 104 1.92 6.11 15.93
CA ALA A 104 1.09 5.03 15.38
C ALA A 104 -0.28 5.01 16.11
N PRO A 105 -1.18 5.94 15.77
CA PRO A 105 -2.47 6.09 16.47
C PRO A 105 -3.36 4.87 16.24
N LEU A 106 -4.22 4.61 17.23
CA LEU A 106 -5.29 3.62 17.16
C LEU A 106 -6.62 4.28 16.75
N PRO A 107 -7.60 3.48 16.27
CA PRO A 107 -8.94 3.98 16.05
C PRO A 107 -9.51 4.58 17.35
N GLN A 108 -9.97 5.83 17.29
CA GLN A 108 -10.53 6.50 18.44
C GLN A 108 -12.03 6.24 18.57
N ALA A 109 -12.54 6.27 19.81
CA ALA A 109 -13.97 6.15 20.03
C ALA A 109 -14.74 7.28 19.32
N GLY A 110 -15.75 6.91 18.55
CA GLY A 110 -16.55 7.85 17.77
C GLY A 110 -15.93 8.27 16.43
N LEU A 111 -14.83 7.66 16.03
CA LEU A 111 -14.31 7.82 14.67
C LEU A 111 -15.34 7.31 13.66
N GLU A 112 -15.67 8.14 12.69
CA GLU A 112 -16.53 7.80 11.55
C GLU A 112 -15.76 8.11 10.27
N ALA A 113 -15.22 7.06 9.63
CA ALA A 113 -14.50 7.17 8.38
C ALA A 113 -14.82 5.95 7.50
N ASP A 114 -15.00 6.21 6.21
CA ASP A 114 -15.24 5.18 5.19
C ASP A 114 -13.93 4.69 4.59
N ILE A 115 -12.91 5.55 4.58
CA ILE A 115 -11.58 5.28 4.04
C ILE A 115 -10.55 5.66 5.11
N VAL A 116 -9.61 4.75 5.38
CA VAL A 116 -8.52 5.01 6.33
C VAL A 116 -7.18 4.79 5.64
N TYR A 117 -6.32 5.80 5.64
CA TYR A 117 -4.93 5.65 5.21
C TYR A 117 -4.04 5.23 6.37
N LEU A 118 -3.23 4.21 6.14
CA LEU A 118 -2.16 3.79 7.05
C LEU A 118 -0.87 3.67 6.24
N CYS A 119 0.23 4.21 6.76
CA CYS A 119 1.55 4.10 6.14
C CYS A 119 2.52 3.46 7.13
N SER A 120 3.13 2.33 6.76
CA SER A 120 4.03 1.60 7.66
C SER A 120 5.20 0.98 6.90
N PRO A 121 6.42 1.42 7.14
CA PRO A 121 6.84 2.58 7.95
C PRO A 121 6.26 3.91 7.47
N ASN A 122 5.87 4.78 8.40
CA ASN A 122 5.24 6.07 8.07
C ASN A 122 6.23 7.10 7.51
N ASN A 123 5.81 7.83 6.50
CA ASN A 123 6.46 9.05 6.05
C ASN A 123 5.67 10.26 6.60
N PRO A 124 6.23 11.12 7.49
CA PRO A 124 7.68 11.36 7.69
C PRO A 124 8.28 10.73 8.95
N THR A 125 7.51 10.09 9.84
CA THR A 125 7.96 9.77 11.20
C THR A 125 8.85 8.54 11.30
N GLY A 126 8.76 7.63 10.34
CA GLY A 126 9.42 6.31 10.38
C GLY A 126 8.73 5.31 11.32
N ALA A 127 7.62 5.68 11.95
CA ALA A 127 6.88 4.78 12.83
C ALA A 127 6.37 3.55 12.09
N VAL A 128 6.43 2.40 12.74
CA VAL A 128 5.95 1.12 12.25
C VAL A 128 4.84 0.63 13.16
N TYR A 129 3.71 0.24 12.61
CA TYR A 129 2.62 -0.35 13.37
C TYR A 129 2.95 -1.76 13.81
N THR A 130 2.61 -2.11 15.05
CA THR A 130 2.65 -3.50 15.53
C THR A 130 1.47 -4.32 14.98
N LYS A 131 1.54 -5.65 15.14
CA LYS A 131 0.42 -6.53 14.75
C LYS A 131 -0.86 -6.20 15.50
N GLU A 132 -0.77 -5.88 16.78
CA GLU A 132 -1.91 -5.51 17.63
C GLU A 132 -2.55 -4.20 17.18
N GLN A 133 -1.72 -3.22 16.80
CA GLN A 133 -2.21 -1.92 16.31
C GLN A 133 -2.89 -2.07 14.94
N LEU A 134 -2.29 -2.83 14.01
CA LEU A 134 -2.93 -3.10 12.72
C LEU A 134 -4.22 -3.92 12.89
N LYS A 135 -4.24 -4.88 13.83
CA LYS A 135 -5.45 -5.63 14.14
C LYS A 135 -6.59 -4.73 14.58
N ALA A 136 -6.31 -3.74 15.44
CA ALA A 136 -7.35 -2.79 15.87
C ALA A 136 -7.91 -1.99 14.68
N TRP A 137 -7.10 -1.61 13.70
CA TRP A 137 -7.56 -0.94 12.49
C TRP A 137 -8.36 -1.88 11.56
N VAL A 138 -7.95 -3.14 11.43
CA VAL A 138 -8.71 -4.15 10.66
C VAL A 138 -10.06 -4.40 11.31
N GLU A 139 -10.12 -4.58 12.64
CA GLU A 139 -11.36 -4.73 13.37
C GLU A 139 -12.29 -3.53 13.19
N TYR A 140 -11.75 -2.31 13.31
CA TYR A 140 -12.48 -1.07 13.03
C TYR A 140 -13.08 -1.07 11.61
N ALA A 141 -12.25 -1.40 10.60
CA ALA A 141 -12.69 -1.37 9.21
C ALA A 141 -13.78 -2.39 8.93
N LEU A 142 -13.66 -3.60 9.48
CA LEU A 142 -14.67 -4.65 9.34
C LEU A 142 -16.00 -4.29 10.04
N GLU A 143 -15.94 -3.66 11.22
CA GLU A 143 -17.13 -3.23 11.96
C GLU A 143 -17.86 -2.05 11.28
N ARG A 144 -17.13 -1.19 10.61
CA ARG A 144 -17.65 0.03 10.00
C ARG A 144 -17.86 -0.07 8.48
N GLU A 145 -17.57 -1.23 7.89
CA GLU A 145 -17.57 -1.40 6.42
C GLU A 145 -16.67 -0.36 5.72
N ALA A 146 -15.56 0.00 6.39
CA ALA A 146 -14.56 0.94 5.87
C ALA A 146 -13.46 0.20 5.09
N VAL A 147 -12.73 0.95 4.26
CA VAL A 147 -11.58 0.42 3.50
C VAL A 147 -10.28 0.97 4.07
N LEU A 148 -9.31 0.08 4.33
CA LEU A 148 -7.95 0.45 4.67
C LEU A 148 -7.11 0.57 3.40
N LEU A 149 -6.51 1.73 3.19
CA LEU A 149 -5.51 1.98 2.16
C LEU A 149 -4.13 1.95 2.84
N PHE A 150 -3.43 0.82 2.72
CA PHE A 150 -2.18 0.56 3.42
C PHE A 150 -0.98 0.81 2.51
N ASP A 151 -0.22 1.86 2.78
CA ASP A 151 1.00 2.20 2.04
C ASP A 151 2.22 1.52 2.67
N ALA A 152 2.73 0.50 1.99
CA ALA A 152 3.90 -0.30 2.37
C ALA A 152 5.17 0.08 1.59
N ALA A 153 5.26 1.31 1.05
CA ALA A 153 6.38 1.72 0.20
C ALA A 153 7.77 1.60 0.86
N TYR A 154 7.83 1.55 2.17
CA TYR A 154 9.06 1.44 2.96
C TYR A 154 9.19 0.12 3.73
N GLU A 155 8.32 -0.86 3.50
CA GLU A 155 8.25 -2.12 4.27
C GLU A 155 9.59 -2.89 4.31
N ALA A 156 10.37 -2.82 3.23
CA ALA A 156 11.66 -3.51 3.13
C ALA A 156 12.72 -2.97 4.11
N PHE A 157 12.50 -1.80 4.71
CA PHE A 157 13.41 -1.21 5.71
C PHE A 157 13.05 -1.59 7.15
N ILE A 158 12.00 -2.39 7.36
CA ILE A 158 11.69 -2.94 8.68
C ILE A 158 12.72 -4.02 8.99
N GLU A 159 13.57 -3.79 9.98
CA GLU A 159 14.61 -4.74 10.40
C GLU A 159 14.11 -5.71 11.47
N ASP A 160 13.17 -5.28 12.33
CA ASP A 160 12.57 -6.11 13.36
C ASP A 160 11.60 -7.13 12.76
N VAL A 161 11.97 -8.40 12.82
CA VAL A 161 11.19 -9.52 12.26
C VAL A 161 9.86 -9.77 12.98
N THR A 162 9.64 -9.17 14.13
CA THR A 162 8.37 -9.27 14.89
C THR A 162 7.32 -8.32 14.37
N LEU A 163 7.74 -7.27 13.64
CA LEU A 163 6.85 -6.27 13.06
C LEU A 163 6.33 -6.72 11.68
N PRO A 164 5.04 -6.49 11.40
CA PRO A 164 4.46 -6.87 10.11
C PRO A 164 4.99 -5.97 8.99
N ARG A 165 5.23 -6.56 7.84
CA ARG A 165 5.60 -5.86 6.61
C ARG A 165 4.42 -5.68 5.65
N SER A 166 3.37 -6.45 5.87
CA SER A 166 2.13 -6.41 5.08
C SER A 166 0.92 -6.36 6.00
N ILE A 167 -0.11 -5.63 5.58
CA ILE A 167 -1.39 -5.64 6.27
C ILE A 167 -2.03 -7.04 6.23
N TYR A 168 -1.73 -7.84 5.21
CA TYR A 168 -2.27 -9.20 5.05
C TYR A 168 -1.65 -10.25 5.99
N GLU A 169 -0.66 -9.87 6.80
CA GLU A 169 -0.26 -10.68 7.96
C GLU A 169 -1.28 -10.61 9.11
N ILE A 170 -2.30 -9.76 8.99
CA ILE A 170 -3.37 -9.58 9.98
C ILE A 170 -4.64 -10.27 9.47
N GLU A 171 -5.17 -11.18 10.26
CA GLU A 171 -6.41 -11.91 9.95
C GLU A 171 -7.57 -10.95 9.69
N GLY A 172 -8.29 -11.15 8.59
CA GLY A 172 -9.43 -10.34 8.18
C GLY A 172 -9.07 -9.15 7.29
N ALA A 173 -7.78 -8.81 7.15
CA ALA A 173 -7.34 -7.69 6.31
C ALA A 173 -7.70 -7.89 4.83
N GLU A 174 -7.72 -9.12 4.36
CA GLU A 174 -8.11 -9.49 2.99
C GLU A 174 -9.55 -9.07 2.63
N ARG A 175 -10.36 -8.74 3.62
CA ARG A 175 -11.75 -8.34 3.46
C ARG A 175 -11.97 -6.82 3.43
N CYS A 176 -10.97 -6.05 3.83
CA CYS A 176 -11.15 -4.61 4.04
C CYS A 176 -9.91 -3.77 3.67
N ALA A 177 -8.82 -4.37 3.21
CA ALA A 177 -7.59 -3.62 2.94
C ALA A 177 -7.14 -3.74 1.49
N ILE A 178 -6.53 -2.66 0.98
CA ILE A 178 -5.78 -2.60 -0.27
C ILE A 178 -4.37 -2.13 0.09
N GLU A 179 -3.34 -2.89 -0.35
CA GLU A 179 -1.94 -2.60 -0.04
C GLU A 179 -1.21 -2.05 -1.27
N PHE A 180 -0.43 -0.99 -1.05
CA PHE A 180 0.35 -0.31 -2.09
C PHE A 180 1.84 -0.46 -1.83
N CYS A 181 2.57 -0.94 -2.83
CA CYS A 181 3.99 -1.21 -2.74
C CYS A 181 4.78 -0.49 -3.83
N SER A 182 6.04 -0.16 -3.55
CA SER A 182 6.88 0.61 -4.46
C SER A 182 8.29 0.06 -4.57
N PHE A 183 8.78 -0.13 -5.78
CA PHE A 183 10.19 -0.41 -6.03
C PHE A 183 11.06 0.85 -6.06
N SER A 184 10.48 2.04 -5.94
CA SER A 184 11.20 3.31 -5.94
C SER A 184 12.27 3.38 -4.86
N LYS A 185 11.99 2.82 -3.67
CA LYS A 185 12.89 2.83 -2.52
C LYS A 185 13.77 1.58 -2.48
N THR A 186 13.15 0.41 -2.48
CA THR A 186 13.81 -0.90 -2.34
C THR A 186 14.79 -1.19 -3.47
N ALA A 187 14.39 -0.93 -4.73
CA ALA A 187 15.21 -1.18 -5.91
C ALA A 187 15.92 0.07 -6.47
N GLY A 188 15.72 1.24 -5.85
CA GLY A 188 16.23 2.50 -6.38
C GLY A 188 15.54 2.91 -7.70
N PHE A 189 14.32 2.49 -7.94
CA PHE A 189 13.58 2.70 -9.19
C PHE A 189 12.79 4.02 -9.23
N THR A 190 13.24 5.03 -8.50
CA THR A 190 12.55 6.33 -8.45
C THR A 190 12.31 6.92 -9.85
N GLY A 191 13.31 6.85 -10.74
CA GLY A 191 13.22 7.31 -12.12
C GLY A 191 12.70 6.27 -13.11
N THR A 192 12.72 4.97 -12.75
CA THR A 192 12.27 3.86 -13.62
C THR A 192 10.75 3.72 -13.59
N ARG A 193 10.12 4.05 -12.48
CA ARG A 193 8.68 3.96 -12.23
C ARG A 193 8.16 2.52 -12.27
N CYS A 194 8.11 1.89 -11.09
CA CYS A 194 7.52 0.57 -10.92
C CYS A 194 7.02 0.41 -9.48
N GLY A 195 5.84 -0.12 -9.35
CA GLY A 195 5.20 -0.49 -8.10
C GLY A 195 4.14 -1.56 -8.34
N TYR A 196 3.41 -1.89 -7.32
CA TYR A 196 2.28 -2.79 -7.43
C TYR A 196 1.28 -2.54 -6.32
N THR A 197 0.04 -2.91 -6.59
CA THR A 197 -1.06 -2.93 -5.63
C THR A 197 -1.51 -4.37 -5.42
N VAL A 198 -1.86 -4.70 -4.19
CA VAL A 198 -2.47 -5.99 -3.82
C VAL A 198 -3.86 -5.70 -3.27
N GLY A 199 -4.85 -6.41 -3.83
CA GLY A 199 -6.25 -6.30 -3.42
C GLY A 199 -6.96 -7.63 -3.59
N PRO A 200 -7.00 -8.47 -2.55
CA PRO A 200 -7.77 -9.71 -2.52
C PRO A 200 -9.27 -9.46 -2.61
#